data_af3e9aa177f52547ec712d3af16abc57
#
_entry.id   af3e9aa177f52547ec712d3af16abc57
#
_cell.length_a   1.000
_cell.length_b   1.000
_cell.length_c   1.000
_cell.angle_alpha   90.00
_cell.angle_beta   90.00
_cell.angle_gamma   90.00
#
_symmetry.space_group_name_H-M   'P 1'
#
loop_
_entity.id
_entity.type
_entity.pdbx_description
1 polymer ?
#
loop_
_entity_poly.entity_id
_entity_poly.type
_entity_poly.pdbx_seq_one_letter_code
_entity_poly.pdbx_strand_id
1 'polypeptide(L)'
;MAYKNPKDPEVLKKRAEMDFAYMNTERGFIMSCIARKFKPSAKKYGGHHAHESMDKKEFWRLYMNHIIDMKEKFPDSDGRLCRYCEQPFTFETRMGTRGKGQPSNRATQNYNNFSIDRFDPRLTYQNNNIVFCCVGCDDRKHNSNPDDWENYLRIGKELINDKDK
;
A
#
# COMPACT_ATOMS: atom_id res chain seq x y z
N MET A 1 17.45 -24.35 -28.71
CA MET A 1 16.92 -24.33 -27.30
C MET A 1 15.50 -24.86 -27.36
N ALA A 2 15.20 -25.97 -26.64
CA ALA A 2 13.84 -26.51 -26.60
C ALA A 2 12.92 -25.57 -25.78
N TYR A 3 11.82 -25.14 -26.36
CA TYR A 3 10.79 -24.37 -25.68
C TYR A 3 10.17 -25.26 -24.60
N LYS A 4 10.44 -24.98 -23.32
CA LYS A 4 9.81 -25.72 -22.23
C LYS A 4 8.31 -25.40 -22.22
N ASN A 5 7.50 -26.45 -22.11
CA ASN A 5 6.04 -26.31 -22.03
C ASN A 5 5.66 -25.39 -20.85
N PRO A 6 4.91 -24.28 -21.06
CA PRO A 6 4.54 -23.36 -20.00
C PRO A 6 3.61 -23.96 -18.92
N LYS A 7 3.07 -25.16 -19.14
CA LYS A 7 2.25 -25.93 -18.19
C LYS A 7 3.05 -26.99 -17.41
N ASP A 8 4.35 -27.12 -17.67
CA ASP A 8 5.22 -28.04 -16.94
C ASP A 8 5.24 -27.63 -15.45
N PRO A 9 4.97 -28.56 -14.51
CA PRO A 9 4.95 -28.27 -13.08
C PRO A 9 6.24 -27.63 -12.55
N GLU A 10 7.41 -28.03 -13.07
CA GLU A 10 8.70 -27.47 -12.68
C GLU A 10 8.84 -26.01 -13.16
N VAL A 11 8.39 -25.74 -14.38
CA VAL A 11 8.37 -24.37 -14.93
C VAL A 11 7.43 -23.47 -14.13
N LEU A 12 6.25 -23.98 -13.78
CA LEU A 12 5.27 -23.24 -12.95
C LEU A 12 5.81 -22.97 -11.55
N LYS A 13 6.47 -23.95 -10.92
CA LYS A 13 7.11 -23.79 -9.60
C LYS A 13 8.18 -22.70 -9.64
N LYS A 14 9.12 -22.79 -10.59
CA LYS A 14 10.18 -21.79 -10.74
C LYS A 14 9.64 -20.40 -11.00
N ARG A 15 8.59 -20.27 -11.81
CA ARG A 15 7.93 -18.99 -12.07
C ARG A 15 7.29 -18.43 -10.80
N ALA A 16 6.60 -19.28 -10.02
CA ALA A 16 6.01 -18.85 -8.74
C ALA A 16 7.06 -18.37 -7.74
N GLU A 17 8.22 -19.04 -7.69
CA GLU A 17 9.35 -18.62 -6.84
C GLU A 17 9.91 -17.26 -7.29
N MET A 18 10.07 -17.04 -8.59
CA MET A 18 10.53 -15.75 -9.13
C MET A 18 9.51 -14.63 -8.91
N ASP A 19 8.22 -14.90 -9.13
CA ASP A 19 7.15 -13.94 -8.88
C ASP A 19 7.09 -13.56 -7.39
N PHE A 20 7.25 -14.55 -6.49
CA PHE A 20 7.31 -14.32 -5.06
C PHE A 20 8.53 -13.49 -4.66
N ALA A 21 9.72 -13.82 -5.17
CA ALA A 21 10.92 -13.03 -4.91
C ALA A 21 10.76 -11.58 -5.38
N TYR A 22 10.20 -11.36 -6.58
CA TYR A 22 9.91 -10.02 -7.09
C TYR A 22 8.91 -9.27 -6.21
N MET A 23 7.84 -9.94 -5.76
CA MET A 23 6.81 -9.34 -4.92
C MET A 23 7.31 -8.90 -3.54
N ASN A 24 8.42 -9.47 -3.05
CA ASN A 24 9.10 -9.07 -1.82
C ASN A 24 10.12 -7.93 -2.04
N THR A 25 10.27 -7.43 -3.25
CA THR A 25 10.98 -6.16 -3.47
C THR A 25 10.02 -4.98 -3.27
N GLU A 26 10.55 -3.83 -2.86
CA GLU A 26 9.78 -2.59 -2.77
C GLU A 26 8.97 -2.33 -4.05
N ARG A 27 9.63 -2.41 -5.21
CA ARG A 27 8.98 -2.18 -6.51
C ARG A 27 7.88 -3.19 -6.79
N GLY A 28 8.13 -4.48 -6.59
CA GLY A 28 7.15 -5.52 -6.83
C GLY A 28 5.93 -5.39 -5.93
N PHE A 29 6.17 -5.11 -4.65
CA PHE A 29 5.10 -4.89 -3.66
C PHE A 29 4.23 -3.70 -4.05
N ILE A 30 4.82 -2.54 -4.33
CA ILE A 30 4.10 -1.33 -4.75
C ILE A 30 3.30 -1.59 -6.02
N MET A 31 3.89 -2.25 -7.03
CA MET A 31 3.19 -2.59 -8.27
C MET A 31 1.98 -3.50 -8.03
N SER A 32 2.04 -4.40 -7.04
CA SER A 32 0.90 -5.22 -6.66
C SER A 32 -0.21 -4.41 -5.98
N CYS A 33 0.17 -3.42 -5.16
CA CYS A 33 -0.78 -2.51 -4.54
C CYS A 33 -1.51 -1.67 -5.61
N ILE A 34 -0.77 -1.11 -6.56
CA ILE A 34 -1.34 -0.41 -7.71
C ILE A 34 -2.33 -1.30 -8.46
N ALA A 35 -1.90 -2.52 -8.84
CA ALA A 35 -2.74 -3.45 -9.58
C ALA A 35 -4.03 -3.82 -8.84
N ARG A 36 -4.02 -3.83 -7.50
CA ARG A 36 -5.22 -4.10 -6.68
C ARG A 36 -6.14 -2.89 -6.58
N LYS A 37 -5.58 -1.70 -6.32
CA LYS A 37 -6.35 -0.48 -6.08
C LYS A 37 -6.92 0.11 -7.39
N PHE A 38 -6.23 -0.05 -8.51
CA PHE A 38 -6.60 0.52 -9.82
C PHE A 38 -7.21 -0.49 -10.81
N LYS A 39 -7.75 -1.62 -10.33
CA LYS A 39 -8.41 -2.60 -11.23
C LYS A 39 -9.76 -2.09 -11.75
N PRO A 40 -10.02 -2.24 -13.08
CA PRO A 40 -11.32 -1.88 -13.68
C PRO A 40 -12.52 -2.68 -13.13
N SER A 41 -12.27 -3.83 -12.47
CA SER A 41 -13.30 -4.72 -11.93
C SER A 41 -14.05 -4.18 -10.71
N ALA A 42 -13.65 -3.05 -10.16
CA ALA A 42 -14.38 -2.36 -9.10
C ALA A 42 -15.79 -1.88 -9.55
N LYS A 43 -16.07 -1.81 -10.85
CA LYS A 43 -17.43 -1.56 -11.38
C LYS A 43 -18.49 -2.57 -10.89
N LYS A 44 -18.09 -3.79 -10.51
CA LYS A 44 -19.01 -4.86 -10.09
C LYS A 44 -19.60 -4.65 -8.68
N TYR A 45 -19.03 -3.79 -7.86
CA TYR A 45 -19.43 -3.58 -6.47
C TYR A 45 -20.08 -2.20 -6.22
N GLY A 46 -20.63 -1.56 -7.24
CA GLY A 46 -21.34 -0.28 -7.07
C GLY A 46 -20.47 0.87 -6.53
N GLY A 47 -19.18 0.67 -6.45
CA GLY A 47 -18.24 1.65 -5.93
C GLY A 47 -18.05 2.79 -6.92
N HIS A 48 -18.16 4.00 -6.44
CA HIS A 48 -17.87 5.26 -7.16
C HIS A 48 -16.37 5.41 -7.56
N HIS A 49 -15.70 4.29 -7.81
CA HIS A 49 -14.29 4.22 -8.17
C HIS A 49 -14.14 4.10 -9.69
N ALA A 50 -14.66 5.09 -10.41
CA ALA A 50 -14.23 5.33 -11.78
C ALA A 50 -12.75 5.73 -11.69
N HIS A 51 -11.88 4.75 -11.81
CA HIS A 51 -10.45 4.98 -11.86
C HIS A 51 -10.14 5.58 -13.23
N GLU A 52 -9.82 6.85 -13.26
CA GLU A 52 -8.88 7.30 -14.25
C GLU A 52 -7.61 6.50 -13.97
N SER A 53 -7.18 5.73 -14.96
CA SER A 53 -5.99 4.91 -14.87
C SER A 53 -4.80 5.84 -14.72
N MET A 54 -4.34 6.02 -13.48
CA MET A 54 -3.12 6.77 -13.27
C MET A 54 -1.98 6.10 -14.01
N ASP A 55 -1.23 6.88 -14.78
CA ASP A 55 -0.03 6.37 -15.43
C ASP A 55 0.98 5.89 -14.37
N LYS A 56 1.60 4.73 -14.62
CA LYS A 56 2.59 4.14 -13.72
C LYS A 56 3.78 5.07 -13.49
N LYS A 57 4.18 5.86 -14.50
CA LYS A 57 5.27 6.83 -14.38
C LYS A 57 4.87 7.95 -13.42
N GLU A 58 3.64 8.45 -13.54
CA GLU A 58 3.11 9.48 -12.67
C GLU A 58 3.01 8.98 -11.23
N PHE A 59 2.55 7.74 -11.02
CA PHE A 59 2.52 7.13 -9.69
C PHE A 59 3.92 7.08 -9.06
N TRP A 60 4.94 6.64 -9.83
CA TRP A 60 6.31 6.59 -9.34
C TRP A 60 6.86 7.99 -9.03
N ARG A 61 6.52 8.98 -9.84
CA ARG A 61 6.88 10.38 -9.56
C ARG A 61 6.31 10.86 -8.23
N LEU A 62 5.02 10.59 -7.98
CA LEU A 62 4.37 10.94 -6.71
C LEU A 62 5.02 10.21 -5.52
N TYR A 63 5.33 8.92 -5.68
CA TYR A 63 5.98 8.15 -4.64
C TYR A 63 7.40 8.66 -4.34
N MET A 64 8.18 9.00 -5.36
CA MET A 64 9.50 9.59 -5.16
C MET A 64 9.45 10.96 -4.49
N ASN A 65 8.47 11.79 -4.86
CA ASN A 65 8.26 13.07 -4.18
C ASN A 65 7.92 12.85 -2.70
N HIS A 66 7.05 11.90 -2.39
CA HIS A 66 6.76 11.54 -1.00
C HIS A 66 8.01 11.14 -0.21
N ILE A 67 8.90 10.31 -0.81
CA ILE A 67 10.17 9.93 -0.16
C ILE A 67 11.03 11.16 0.12
N ILE A 68 11.12 12.08 -0.84
CA ILE A 68 11.90 13.33 -0.70
C ILE A 68 11.32 14.18 0.43
N ASP A 69 10.01 14.43 0.41
CA ASP A 69 9.32 15.24 1.43
C ASP A 69 9.49 14.64 2.84
N MET A 70 9.37 13.31 2.96
CA MET A 70 9.53 12.63 4.24
C MET A 70 10.99 12.64 4.72
N LYS A 71 11.95 12.55 3.81
CA LYS A 71 13.38 12.66 4.15
C LYS A 71 13.77 14.06 4.56
N GLU A 72 13.22 15.11 3.94
CA GLU A 72 13.40 16.50 4.35
C GLU A 72 12.86 16.73 5.77
N LYS A 73 11.69 16.15 6.07
CA LYS A 73 11.07 16.24 7.40
C LYS A 73 11.80 15.41 8.46
N PHE A 74 12.38 14.27 8.07
CA PHE A 74 13.07 13.31 8.94
C PHE A 74 14.43 12.95 8.31
N PRO A 75 15.47 13.80 8.47
CA PRO A 75 16.75 13.65 7.79
C PRO A 75 17.49 12.34 8.06
N ASP A 76 17.29 11.75 9.26
CA ASP A 76 17.92 10.49 9.67
C ASP A 76 17.24 9.26 9.07
N SER A 77 16.09 9.41 8.41
CA SER A 77 15.37 8.33 7.73
C SER A 77 15.78 8.20 6.26
N ASP A 78 15.38 7.11 5.62
CA ASP A 78 15.48 6.96 4.17
C ASP A 78 14.28 7.54 3.39
N GLY A 79 13.35 8.18 4.10
CA GLY A 79 12.12 8.79 3.57
C GLY A 79 10.99 7.80 3.29
N ARG A 80 11.19 6.51 3.49
CA ARG A 80 10.16 5.46 3.30
C ARG A 80 9.25 5.34 4.50
N LEU A 81 8.60 6.42 4.85
CA LEU A 81 7.77 6.55 6.05
C LEU A 81 6.29 6.72 5.71
N CYS A 82 5.43 6.21 6.56
CA CYS A 82 4.00 6.45 6.49
C CYS A 82 3.67 7.93 6.68
N ARG A 83 2.89 8.53 5.77
CA ARG A 83 2.48 9.94 5.86
C ARG A 83 1.73 10.27 7.14
N TYR A 84 1.03 9.29 7.72
CA TYR A 84 0.17 9.50 8.89
C TYR A 84 0.90 9.27 10.22
N CYS A 85 1.50 8.08 10.42
CA CYS A 85 2.13 7.72 11.70
C CYS A 85 3.65 7.81 11.69
N GLU A 86 4.25 8.15 10.55
CA GLU A 86 5.69 8.38 10.39
C GLU A 86 6.56 7.12 10.65
N GLN A 87 5.93 5.95 10.77
CA GLN A 87 6.65 4.68 10.90
C GLN A 87 7.18 4.19 9.54
N PRO A 88 8.34 3.51 9.53
CA PRO A 88 8.90 2.95 8.31
C PRO A 88 7.97 1.96 7.64
N PHE A 89 7.93 1.99 6.30
CA PHE A 89 7.24 0.97 5.51
C PHE A 89 7.97 -0.36 5.54
N THR A 90 7.19 -1.43 5.53
CA THR A 90 7.65 -2.76 5.15
C THR A 90 7.01 -3.17 3.82
N PHE A 91 7.65 -4.10 3.11
CA PHE A 91 7.22 -4.59 1.80
C PHE A 91 7.18 -6.12 1.81
N GLU A 92 6.53 -6.69 2.82
CA GLU A 92 6.50 -8.13 3.05
C GLU A 92 5.29 -8.75 2.36
N THR A 93 5.56 -9.61 1.40
CA THR A 93 4.53 -10.45 0.78
C THR A 93 4.45 -11.77 1.54
N ARG A 94 3.26 -12.15 1.99
CA ARG A 94 3.06 -13.48 2.56
C ARG A 94 2.86 -14.49 1.47
N MET A 95 3.63 -15.57 1.50
CA MET A 95 3.25 -16.83 0.89
C MET A 95 2.08 -17.40 1.70
N GLY A 96 0.89 -16.89 1.46
CA GLY A 96 -0.33 -17.48 1.96
C GLY A 96 -0.97 -18.25 0.83
N THR A 97 -1.05 -19.54 0.97
CA THR A 97 -2.01 -20.36 0.26
C THR A 97 -3.40 -19.80 0.54
N ARG A 98 -3.89 -18.90 -0.30
CA ARG A 98 -5.30 -18.55 -0.34
C ARG A 98 -6.05 -19.75 -0.88
N GLY A 99 -6.21 -20.79 -0.05
CA GLY A 99 -7.24 -21.80 -0.30
C GLY A 99 -8.58 -21.09 -0.31
N LYS A 100 -9.43 -21.38 -1.31
CA LYS A 100 -10.82 -20.96 -1.32
C LYS A 100 -11.45 -21.32 0.02
N GLY A 101 -11.91 -20.34 0.80
CA GLY A 101 -12.62 -20.55 2.05
C GLY A 101 -11.83 -20.31 3.35
N GLN A 102 -10.58 -19.93 3.30
CA GLN A 102 -9.90 -19.49 4.53
C GLN A 102 -10.26 -18.03 4.86
N PRO A 103 -10.66 -17.74 6.13
CA PRO A 103 -10.89 -16.37 6.57
C PRO A 103 -9.60 -15.56 6.34
N SER A 104 -9.76 -14.34 5.87
CA SER A 104 -8.65 -13.40 5.77
C SER A 104 -8.07 -13.23 7.17
N ASN A 105 -6.94 -13.88 7.47
CA ASN A 105 -6.28 -13.77 8.77
C ASN A 105 -5.69 -12.35 8.90
N ARG A 106 -6.54 -11.37 9.22
CA ARG A 106 -6.11 -10.02 9.63
C ARG A 106 -5.12 -10.09 10.80
N ALA A 107 -5.24 -11.11 11.67
CA ALA A 107 -4.37 -11.35 12.81
C ALA A 107 -2.88 -11.55 12.47
N THR A 108 -2.57 -11.76 11.20
CA THR A 108 -1.18 -11.96 10.75
C THR A 108 -0.71 -10.92 9.74
N GLN A 109 -1.48 -9.85 9.50
CA GLN A 109 -1.10 -8.79 8.58
C GLN A 109 -0.02 -7.90 9.22
N ASN A 110 1.07 -7.61 8.48
CA ASN A 110 2.02 -6.61 8.92
C ASN A 110 1.41 -5.22 8.71
N TYR A 111 1.05 -4.56 9.81
CA TYR A 111 0.39 -3.25 9.77
C TYR A 111 1.30 -2.14 9.26
N ASN A 112 2.63 -2.34 9.26
CA ASN A 112 3.58 -1.39 8.69
C ASN A 112 3.78 -1.56 7.17
N ASN A 113 3.18 -2.60 6.57
CA ASN A 113 3.25 -2.76 5.13
C ASN A 113 2.70 -1.52 4.41
N PHE A 114 3.39 -1.18 3.33
CA PHE A 114 2.99 -0.08 2.44
C PHE A 114 1.55 -0.27 1.92
N SER A 115 0.79 0.81 1.94
CA SER A 115 -0.54 0.94 1.34
C SER A 115 -0.71 2.29 0.66
N ILE A 116 -1.76 2.38 -0.15
CA ILE A 116 -2.15 3.59 -0.87
C ILE A 116 -3.56 3.95 -0.41
N ASP A 117 -3.71 5.12 0.19
CA ASP A 117 -4.99 5.64 0.64
C ASP A 117 -5.45 6.84 -0.22
N ARG A 118 -6.72 7.18 -0.12
CA ARG A 118 -7.29 8.44 -0.61
C ARG A 118 -7.37 9.41 0.55
N PHE A 119 -6.78 10.59 0.40
CA PHE A 119 -6.89 11.62 1.44
C PHE A 119 -8.36 11.93 1.74
N ASP A 120 -9.13 12.26 0.71
CA ASP A 120 -10.59 12.38 0.79
C ASP A 120 -11.26 11.14 0.18
N PRO A 121 -11.96 10.32 0.98
CA PRO A 121 -12.61 9.10 0.49
C PRO A 121 -13.76 9.35 -0.49
N ARG A 122 -14.26 10.59 -0.58
CA ARG A 122 -15.32 10.99 -1.53
C ARG A 122 -14.77 11.18 -2.95
N LEU A 123 -13.46 11.40 -3.08
CA LEU A 123 -12.78 11.58 -4.35
C LEU A 123 -12.14 10.26 -4.82
N THR A 124 -11.81 10.19 -6.11
CA THR A 124 -11.09 9.06 -6.71
C THR A 124 -9.59 9.12 -6.39
N TYR A 125 -8.85 8.07 -6.77
CA TYR A 125 -7.38 8.09 -6.74
C TYR A 125 -6.86 9.00 -7.86
N GLN A 126 -6.54 10.23 -7.53
CA GLN A 126 -5.98 11.25 -8.40
C GLN A 126 -4.75 11.89 -7.73
N ASN A 127 -3.94 12.61 -8.49
CA ASN A 127 -2.62 13.08 -8.06
C ASN A 127 -2.60 13.81 -6.71
N ASN A 128 -3.61 14.63 -6.45
CA ASN A 128 -3.75 15.41 -5.23
C ASN A 128 -4.54 14.70 -4.11
N ASN A 129 -4.98 13.47 -4.34
CA ASN A 129 -5.78 12.69 -3.40
C ASN A 129 -5.15 11.34 -3.02
N ILE A 130 -3.92 11.08 -3.46
CA ILE A 130 -3.17 9.88 -3.09
C ILE A 130 -2.29 10.17 -1.89
N VAL A 131 -2.36 9.27 -0.90
CA VAL A 131 -1.48 9.27 0.27
C VAL A 131 -0.78 7.93 0.38
N PHE A 132 0.53 7.97 0.55
CA PHE A 132 1.33 6.79 0.85
C PHE A 132 1.38 6.58 2.35
N CYS A 133 0.80 5.49 2.79
CA CYS A 133 0.63 5.18 4.21
C CYS A 133 0.87 3.71 4.49
N CYS A 134 0.92 3.33 5.75
CA CYS A 134 0.93 1.92 6.13
C CYS A 134 -0.49 1.34 6.17
N VAL A 135 -0.59 0.02 6.04
CA VAL A 135 -1.87 -0.71 6.11
C VAL A 135 -2.63 -0.38 7.40
N GLY A 136 -1.92 -0.27 8.54
CA GLY A 136 -2.57 0.05 9.81
C GLY A 136 -3.26 1.41 9.83
N CYS A 137 -2.68 2.41 9.17
CA CYS A 137 -3.30 3.72 9.04
C CYS A 137 -4.43 3.73 8.00
N ASP A 138 -4.26 3.05 6.86
CA ASP A 138 -5.28 2.89 5.83
C ASP A 138 -6.55 2.23 6.43
N ASP A 139 -6.37 1.13 7.18
CA ASP A 139 -7.46 0.42 7.84
C ASP A 139 -8.18 1.26 8.92
N ARG A 140 -7.43 2.05 9.71
CA ARG A 140 -8.02 2.90 10.77
C ARG A 140 -8.74 4.10 10.18
N LYS A 141 -8.13 4.75 9.19
CA LYS A 141 -8.76 5.89 8.52
C LYS A 141 -10.02 5.49 7.79
N HIS A 142 -10.00 4.37 7.09
CA HIS A 142 -11.11 3.83 6.33
C HIS A 142 -11.80 4.92 5.47
N ASN A 143 -13.06 5.29 5.81
CA ASN A 143 -13.83 6.33 5.13
C ASN A 143 -13.98 7.62 5.95
N SER A 144 -13.13 7.84 6.97
CA SER A 144 -13.13 9.09 7.72
C SER A 144 -12.84 10.27 6.79
N ASN A 145 -13.52 11.38 7.00
CA ASN A 145 -13.20 12.59 6.25
C ASN A 145 -11.83 13.14 6.67
N PRO A 146 -11.20 14.00 5.86
CA PRO A 146 -9.87 14.52 6.14
C PRO A 146 -9.74 15.21 7.49
N ASP A 147 -10.69 16.08 7.85
CA ASP A 147 -10.62 16.88 9.07
C ASP A 147 -10.72 16.01 10.34
N ASP A 148 -11.63 15.03 10.36
CA ASP A 148 -11.77 14.09 11.48
C ASP A 148 -10.50 13.23 11.61
N TRP A 149 -9.91 12.81 10.51
CA TRP A 149 -8.70 12.01 10.52
C TRP A 149 -7.48 12.80 11.00
N GLU A 150 -7.30 14.03 10.53
CA GLU A 150 -6.22 14.91 10.98
C GLU A 150 -6.36 15.24 12.47
N ASN A 151 -7.58 15.51 12.94
CA ASN A 151 -7.84 15.73 14.37
C ASN A 151 -7.51 14.49 15.21
N TYR A 152 -7.89 13.29 14.73
CA TYR A 152 -7.52 12.02 15.38
C TYR A 152 -6.00 11.84 15.50
N LEU A 153 -5.25 12.10 14.43
CA LEU A 153 -3.80 12.01 14.44
C LEU A 153 -3.16 13.03 15.39
N ARG A 154 -3.67 14.26 15.42
CA ARG A 154 -3.18 15.31 16.32
C ARG A 154 -3.35 14.91 17.78
N ILE A 155 -4.54 14.49 18.17
CA ILE A 155 -4.83 14.04 19.54
C ILE A 155 -3.93 12.86 19.92
N GLY A 156 -3.76 11.89 19.01
CA GLY A 156 -2.89 10.74 19.26
C GLY A 156 -1.44 11.14 19.55
N LYS A 157 -0.90 12.12 18.81
CA LYS A 157 0.46 12.64 19.03
C LYS A 157 0.58 13.39 20.37
N GLU A 158 -0.40 14.19 20.72
CA GLU A 158 -0.43 14.91 22.02
C GLU A 158 -0.40 13.92 23.20
N LEU A 159 -1.23 12.87 23.15
CA LEU A 159 -1.30 11.85 24.21
C LEU A 159 -0.01 11.02 24.36
N ILE A 160 0.76 10.84 23.28
CA ILE A 160 2.07 10.15 23.34
C ILE A 160 3.09 11.08 24.00
N ASN A 161 3.17 12.32 23.56
CA ASN A 161 4.14 13.29 24.09
C ASN A 161 3.92 13.63 25.58
N ASP A 162 2.70 13.53 26.08
CA ASP A 162 2.40 13.77 27.50
C ASP A 162 2.79 12.59 28.41
N LYS A 163 3.00 11.39 27.86
CA LYS A 163 3.48 10.21 28.62
C LYS A 163 5.00 10.20 28.83
N ASP A 164 5.72 10.98 28.04
CA ASP A 164 7.18 11.07 28.10
C ASP A 164 7.67 12.24 28.98
N LYS A 165 6.76 12.92 29.67
CA LYS A 165 7.03 13.97 30.71
C LYS A 165 6.83 13.44 32.10
#